data_190a215681a44cde6f27e1ae81d2dbfc
#
_entry.id   190a215681a44cde6f27e1ae81d2dbfc
#
_cell.length_a   1.000
_cell.length_b   1.000
_cell.length_c   1.000
_cell.angle_alpha   90.00
_cell.angle_beta   90.00
_cell.angle_gamma   90.00
#
_symmetry.space_group_name_H-M   'P 1'
#
loop_
_entity.id
_entity.type
_entity.pdbx_description
1 polymer ?
#
loop_
_entity_poly.entity_id
_entity_poly.type
_entity_poly.pdbx_seq_one_letter_code
_entity_poly.pdbx_strand_id
1 'polypeptide(L)'
;MLWFLPFVNIDAVLRMEELWQGGYHILDSKIEYRKNMHINGSNCTSEIDAGVDINRNFDSQFGSLGLINHCAEEYPGEKAFSEPETQVFKNIFKDYKLTL
;
A
#
# COMPACT_ATOMS: atom_id res chain seq x y z
N MET A 1 -14.42 -22.19 -4.72
CA MET A 1 -13.85 -21.20 -5.66
C MET A 1 -12.63 -20.57 -5.00
N LEU A 2 -11.51 -20.53 -5.72
CA LEU A 2 -10.25 -19.96 -5.21
C LEU A 2 -9.94 -18.68 -5.99
N TRP A 3 -9.63 -17.60 -5.25
CA TRP A 3 -9.30 -16.31 -5.81
C TRP A 3 -7.81 -16.03 -5.67
N PHE A 4 -7.19 -15.56 -6.74
CA PHE A 4 -5.81 -15.11 -6.75
C PHE A 4 -5.75 -13.62 -7.12
N LEU A 5 -5.07 -12.85 -6.30
CA LEU A 5 -4.76 -11.45 -6.54
C LEU A 5 -3.23 -11.32 -6.58
N PRO A 6 -2.60 -11.59 -7.74
CA PRO A 6 -1.14 -11.69 -7.84
C PRO A 6 -0.42 -10.38 -7.51
N PHE A 7 -1.04 -9.24 -7.81
CA PHE A 7 -0.48 -7.93 -7.50
C PHE A 7 -1.56 -7.04 -6.90
N VAL A 8 -1.39 -6.68 -5.63
CA VAL A 8 -2.29 -5.79 -4.92
C VAL A 8 -1.81 -4.34 -5.03
N ASN A 9 -0.56 -4.10 -4.72
CA ASN A 9 0.06 -2.78 -4.80
C ASN A 9 0.82 -2.63 -6.13
N ILE A 10 0.09 -2.30 -7.19
CA ILE A 10 0.65 -2.12 -8.54
C ILE A 10 1.67 -0.99 -8.57
N ASP A 11 1.44 0.09 -7.86
CA ASP A 11 2.34 1.23 -7.82
C ASP A 11 3.75 0.81 -7.35
N ALA A 12 3.81 0.03 -6.29
CA ALA A 12 5.09 -0.47 -5.78
C ALA A 12 5.78 -1.41 -6.77
N VAL A 13 5.03 -2.27 -7.45
CA VAL A 13 5.57 -3.19 -8.45
C VAL A 13 6.18 -2.44 -9.63
N LEU A 14 5.45 -1.46 -10.18
CA LEU A 14 5.92 -0.65 -11.30
C LEU A 14 7.17 0.16 -10.91
N ARG A 15 7.17 0.71 -9.71
CA ARG A 15 8.32 1.49 -9.23
C ARG A 15 9.56 0.61 -9.01
N MET A 16 9.39 -0.57 -8.48
CA MET A 16 10.49 -1.53 -8.34
C MET A 16 11.04 -1.96 -9.70
N GLU A 17 10.17 -2.16 -10.68
CA GLU A 17 10.58 -2.50 -12.04
C GLU A 17 11.41 -1.39 -12.68
N GLU A 18 10.98 -0.13 -12.56
CA GLU A 18 11.74 1.03 -13.04
C GLU A 18 13.14 1.07 -12.42
N LEU A 19 13.23 0.87 -11.11
CA LEU A 19 14.51 0.85 -10.40
C LEU A 19 15.40 -0.31 -10.84
N TRP A 20 14.81 -1.49 -11.04
CA TRP A 20 15.52 -2.66 -11.56
C TRP A 20 16.12 -2.38 -12.94
N GLN A 21 15.34 -1.81 -13.85
CA GLN A 21 15.80 -1.42 -15.19
C GLN A 21 16.91 -0.34 -15.12
N GLY A 22 16.88 0.50 -14.09
CA GLY A 22 17.92 1.49 -13.81
C GLY A 22 19.21 0.92 -13.20
N GLY A 23 19.30 -0.40 -13.01
CA GLY A 23 20.48 -1.08 -12.48
C GLY A 23 20.51 -1.24 -10.95
N TYR A 24 19.43 -0.95 -10.27
CA TYR A 24 19.32 -1.20 -8.84
C TYR A 24 18.86 -2.65 -8.58
N HIS A 25 19.46 -3.32 -7.60
CA HIS A 25 19.07 -4.67 -7.21
C HIS A 25 18.04 -4.66 -6.08
N ILE A 26 17.07 -5.57 -6.15
CA ILE A 26 15.99 -5.74 -5.15
C ILE A 26 16.55 -5.97 -3.72
N LEU A 27 17.76 -6.51 -3.62
CA LEU A 27 18.43 -6.75 -2.34
C LEU A 27 19.07 -5.49 -1.73
N ASP A 28 19.04 -4.37 -2.45
CA ASP A 28 19.48 -3.10 -1.90
C ASP A 28 18.38 -2.61 -0.95
N SER A 29 18.64 -2.58 0.34
CA SER A 29 17.69 -2.20 1.40
C SER A 29 17.07 -0.80 1.26
N LYS A 30 17.48 -0.06 0.24
CA LYS A 30 16.97 1.26 -0.11
C LYS A 30 15.76 1.22 -1.07
N ILE A 31 15.31 0.03 -1.48
CA ILE A 31 14.31 -0.15 -2.55
C ILE A 31 13.07 -0.88 -2.05
N GLU A 32 12.78 -0.84 -0.77
CA GLU A 32 11.55 -1.42 -0.23
C GLU A 32 10.37 -0.46 -0.42
N TYR A 33 9.66 -0.61 -1.53
CA TYR A 33 8.39 0.06 -1.76
C TYR A 33 7.25 -0.78 -1.19
N ARG A 34 6.77 -0.44 0.00
CA ARG A 34 5.58 -1.08 0.59
C ARG A 34 4.32 -0.23 0.44
N LYS A 35 4.48 1.08 0.31
CA LYS A 35 3.37 2.04 0.19
C LYS A 35 2.95 2.17 -1.28
N ASN A 36 1.68 2.57 -1.50
CA ASN A 36 1.25 2.99 -2.82
C ASN A 36 1.80 4.40 -3.14
N MET A 37 1.49 4.91 -4.33
CA MET A 37 1.93 6.24 -4.76
C MET A 37 0.90 7.34 -4.51
N HIS A 38 -0.03 7.12 -3.58
CA HIS A 38 -1.04 8.12 -3.23
C HIS A 38 -0.43 9.26 -2.41
N ILE A 39 -0.02 10.32 -3.07
CA ILE A 39 0.55 11.51 -2.44
C ILE A 39 -0.58 12.36 -1.88
N ASN A 40 -0.90 12.18 -0.63
CA ASN A 40 -1.97 12.88 0.11
C ASN A 40 -1.59 14.31 0.51
N GLY A 41 -0.96 15.09 -0.37
CA GLY A 41 -0.51 16.44 -0.01
C GLY A 41 0.54 16.46 1.09
N SER A 42 1.16 15.32 1.37
CA SER A 42 2.19 15.19 2.37
C SER A 42 3.49 15.86 1.90
N ASN A 43 4.08 16.67 2.76
CA ASN A 43 5.39 17.29 2.53
C ASN A 43 6.52 16.34 2.97
N CYS A 44 6.47 15.09 2.52
CA CYS A 44 7.52 14.12 2.81
C CYS A 44 8.79 14.47 2.04
N THR A 45 9.94 14.25 2.65
CA THR A 45 11.25 14.56 2.06
C THR A 45 11.56 13.71 0.83
N SER A 46 10.92 12.55 0.74
CA SER A 46 11.08 11.61 -0.37
C SER A 46 9.70 11.16 -0.84
N GLU A 47 9.55 10.99 -2.15
CA GLU A 47 8.34 10.40 -2.74
C GLU A 47 8.08 8.97 -2.23
N ILE A 48 9.14 8.26 -1.82
CA ILE A 48 9.04 6.92 -1.23
C ILE A 48 8.28 6.96 0.10
N ASP A 49 8.47 8.04 0.85
CA ASP A 49 7.86 8.20 2.17
C ASP A 49 6.39 8.64 2.07
N ALA A 50 6.00 9.21 0.93
CA ALA A 50 4.61 9.55 0.66
C ALA A 50 3.81 8.28 0.33
N GLY A 51 2.50 8.34 0.47
CA GLY A 51 1.61 7.22 0.17
C GLY A 51 1.16 6.45 1.41
N VAL A 52 0.42 5.39 1.18
CA VAL A 52 -0.25 4.60 2.21
C VAL A 52 0.27 3.17 2.22
N ASP A 53 0.51 2.62 3.40
CA ASP A 53 0.78 1.21 3.58
C ASP A 53 -0.54 0.42 3.40
N ILE A 54 -0.66 -0.25 2.26
CA ILE A 54 -1.87 -0.98 1.89
C ILE A 54 -2.23 -2.03 2.94
N ASN A 55 -1.24 -2.69 3.53
CA ASN A 55 -1.46 -3.71 4.55
C ASN A 55 -1.96 -3.14 5.90
N ARG A 56 -1.94 -1.84 6.07
CA ARG A 56 -2.48 -1.12 7.25
C ARG A 56 -3.81 -0.42 6.95
N ASN A 57 -4.27 -0.44 5.72
CA ASN A 57 -5.45 0.31 5.28
C ASN A 57 -6.76 -0.47 5.41
N PHE A 58 -6.74 -1.70 5.90
CA PHE A 58 -7.94 -2.49 6.20
C PHE A 58 -8.56 -2.07 7.54
N ASP A 59 -9.84 -2.37 7.73
CA ASP A 59 -10.60 -1.96 8.93
C ASP A 59 -10.20 -2.72 10.20
N SER A 60 -9.73 -3.95 10.06
CA SER A 60 -9.26 -4.73 11.20
C SER A 60 -8.09 -4.04 11.88
N GLN A 61 -8.30 -3.60 13.12
CA GLN A 61 -7.31 -2.89 13.93
C GLN A 61 -6.79 -1.59 13.29
N PHE A 62 -7.58 -0.95 12.42
CA PHE A 62 -7.20 0.30 11.80
C PHE A 62 -6.79 1.35 12.86
N GLY A 63 -5.66 1.99 12.63
CA GLY A 63 -5.15 3.02 13.53
C GLY A 63 -4.55 2.51 14.84
N SER A 64 -4.46 1.19 15.04
CA SER A 64 -3.92 0.60 16.28
C SER A 64 -2.48 1.02 16.58
N LEU A 65 -1.70 1.36 15.56
CA LEU A 65 -0.33 1.86 15.71
C LEU A 65 -0.27 3.34 16.07
N GLY A 66 -1.39 4.06 16.06
CA GLY A 66 -1.45 5.49 16.36
C GLY A 66 -0.67 6.39 15.39
N LEU A 67 -0.34 5.88 14.21
CA LEU A 67 0.47 6.60 13.23
C LEU A 67 -0.35 7.65 12.49
N ILE A 68 -0.15 8.90 12.85
CA ILE A 68 -0.73 10.07 12.16
C ILE A 68 0.27 10.75 11.21
N ASN A 69 1.53 10.32 11.24
CA ASN A 69 2.56 10.86 10.36
C ASN A 69 2.45 10.24 8.97
N HIS A 70 2.07 11.05 8.00
CA HIS A 70 1.90 10.66 6.60
C HIS A 70 3.19 10.12 5.95
N CYS A 71 4.34 10.50 6.48
CA CYS A 71 5.64 10.05 5.98
C CYS A 71 6.14 8.76 6.64
N ALA A 72 5.44 8.27 7.65
CA ALA A 72 5.79 7.01 8.29
C ALA A 72 5.62 5.84 7.33
N GLU A 73 6.55 4.88 7.38
CA GLU A 73 6.54 3.69 6.53
C GLU A 73 5.22 2.91 6.63
N GLU A 74 4.64 2.83 7.82
CA GLU A 74 3.40 2.11 8.10
C GLU A 74 2.17 3.03 8.18
N TYR A 75 2.20 4.18 7.50
CA TYR A 75 1.06 5.10 7.52
C TYR A 75 -0.19 4.40 6.94
N PRO A 76 -1.26 4.29 7.73
CA PRO A 76 -2.43 3.49 7.36
C PRO A 76 -3.41 4.20 6.41
N GLY A 77 -3.18 5.46 6.07
CA GLY A 77 -4.14 6.29 5.36
C GLY A 77 -5.07 7.07 6.31
N GLU A 78 -5.93 7.90 5.75
CA GLU A 78 -6.84 8.76 6.53
C GLU A 78 -7.96 7.96 7.21
N LYS A 79 -8.41 6.91 6.59
CA LYS A 79 -9.46 6.00 7.09
C LYS A 79 -9.29 4.60 6.51
N ALA A 80 -9.90 3.63 7.15
CA ALA A 80 -9.96 2.27 6.62
C ALA A 80 -10.57 2.27 5.20
N PHE A 81 -9.96 1.50 4.32
CA PHE A 81 -10.36 1.41 2.90
C PHE A 81 -10.35 2.76 2.16
N SER A 82 -9.46 3.67 2.54
CA SER A 82 -9.29 4.93 1.80
C SER A 82 -8.70 4.71 0.42
N GLU A 83 -7.94 3.62 0.24
CA GLU A 83 -7.19 3.36 -0.98
C GLU A 83 -7.95 2.46 -1.95
N PRO A 84 -7.84 2.72 -3.27
CA PRO A 84 -8.53 1.91 -4.28
C PRO A 84 -8.15 0.43 -4.21
N GLU A 85 -6.91 0.11 -3.88
CA GLU A 85 -6.41 -1.25 -3.75
C GLU A 85 -7.18 -2.04 -2.68
N THR A 86 -7.44 -1.43 -1.54
CA THR A 86 -8.18 -2.06 -0.44
C THR A 86 -9.68 -2.06 -0.68
N GLN A 87 -10.21 -1.08 -1.41
CA GLN A 87 -11.61 -1.05 -1.81
C GLN A 87 -11.98 -2.21 -2.72
N VAL A 88 -11.05 -2.67 -3.56
CA VAL A 88 -11.24 -3.88 -4.38
C VAL A 88 -11.54 -5.09 -3.50
N PHE A 89 -10.77 -5.29 -2.44
CA PHE A 89 -11.03 -6.37 -1.47
C PHE A 89 -12.39 -6.24 -0.80
N LYS A 90 -12.72 -5.05 -0.32
CA LYS A 90 -14.00 -4.78 0.31
C LYS A 90 -15.16 -5.14 -0.62
N ASN A 91 -15.08 -4.77 -1.88
CA ASN A 91 -16.10 -5.06 -2.89
C ASN A 91 -16.19 -6.56 -3.20
N ILE A 92 -15.06 -7.23 -3.33
CA ILE A 92 -15.01 -8.68 -3.56
C ILE A 92 -15.66 -9.43 -2.40
N PHE A 93 -15.32 -9.09 -1.16
CA PHE A 93 -15.92 -9.73 0.03
C PHE A 93 -17.43 -9.49 0.11
N LYS A 94 -17.87 -8.28 -0.21
CA LYS A 94 -19.29 -7.94 -0.23
C LYS A 94 -20.06 -8.68 -1.32
N ASP A 95 -19.53 -8.67 -2.55
CA ASP A 95 -20.25 -9.16 -3.74
C ASP A 95 -20.28 -10.69 -3.80
N TYR A 96 -19.22 -11.35 -3.32
CA TYR A 96 -19.08 -12.81 -3.40
C TYR A 96 -19.26 -13.53 -2.06
N LYS A 97 -19.55 -12.81 -0.98
CA LYS A 97 -19.73 -13.35 0.37
C LYS A 97 -18.60 -14.30 0.78
N LEU A 98 -17.37 -13.88 0.50
CA LEU A 98 -16.19 -14.66 0.85
C LEU A 98 -16.03 -14.71 2.38
N THR A 99 -15.64 -15.87 2.88
CA THR A 99 -15.21 -16.05 4.26
C THR A 99 -13.70 -16.21 4.30
N LEU A 100 -13.11 -15.56 5.26
CA LEU A 100 -11.70 -15.75 5.58
C LEU A 100 -11.51 -16.95 6.49
#